data_de581ba22f899387de9bba79779fdc3d
#
_entry.id   de581ba22f899387de9bba79779fdc3d
#
_cell.length_a   1.000
_cell.length_b   1.000
_cell.length_c   1.000
_cell.angle_alpha   90.00
_cell.angle_beta   90.00
_cell.angle_gamma   90.00
#
_symmetry.space_group_name_H-M   'P 1'
#
loop_
_entity.id
_entity.type
_entity.pdbx_description
1 polymer ?
#
loop_
_entity_poly.entity_id
_entity_poly.type
_entity_poly.pdbx_seq_one_letter_code
_entity_poly.pdbx_strand_id
1 'polypeptide(L)'
;MTKNSKILIVDDDSDLRNFVRLSIDNGKRDIVEAKTALEGLHAANESPPDILLLDIGLPGHFNGFSLCEALSKDPRHKNLRVVVISGHGEAEDMDQAKRLGVVAYVVKPFSPTTLVDLIDGLEAHFNEMLMIVP
;
A
#
# COMPACT_ATOMS: atom_id res chain seq x y z
N MET A 1 10.10 3.77 23.86
CA MET A 1 9.61 2.57 23.18
C MET A 1 9.12 2.92 21.78
N THR A 2 9.67 2.29 20.78
CA THR A 2 9.23 2.52 19.41
C THR A 2 7.96 1.72 19.14
N LYS A 3 6.95 2.40 18.64
CA LYS A 3 5.70 1.79 18.26
C LYS A 3 5.89 0.98 16.96
N ASN A 4 5.29 -0.20 16.86
CA ASN A 4 5.30 -0.97 15.62
C ASN A 4 4.59 -0.21 14.50
N SER A 5 5.14 -0.29 13.29
CA SER A 5 4.45 0.22 12.10
C SER A 5 3.24 -0.64 11.80
N LYS A 6 2.13 0.00 11.48
CA LYS A 6 0.91 -0.69 11.06
C LYS A 6 0.84 -0.69 9.54
N ILE A 7 0.80 -1.88 8.96
CA ILE A 7 0.78 -2.06 7.52
C ILE A 7 -0.48 -2.81 7.11
N LEU A 8 -1.24 -2.23 6.19
CA LEU A 8 -2.41 -2.86 5.61
C LEU A 8 -2.08 -3.30 4.19
N ILE A 9 -2.33 -4.57 3.89
CA ILE A 9 -2.12 -5.16 2.57
C ILE A 9 -3.49 -5.43 1.95
N VAL A 10 -3.77 -4.82 0.80
CA VAL A 10 -5.04 -5.01 0.08
C VAL A 10 -4.75 -5.59 -1.29
N ASP A 11 -5.13 -6.84 -1.49
CA ASP A 11 -4.92 -7.59 -2.73
C ASP A 11 -5.89 -8.77 -2.75
N ASP A 12 -6.52 -9.05 -3.88
CA ASP A 12 -7.46 -10.18 -4.00
C ASP A 12 -6.75 -11.53 -4.16
N ASP A 13 -5.46 -11.53 -4.46
CA ASP A 13 -4.66 -12.74 -4.59
C ASP A 13 -4.05 -13.12 -3.24
N SER A 14 -4.57 -14.22 -2.65
CA SER A 14 -4.13 -14.69 -1.33
C SER A 14 -2.66 -15.12 -1.32
N ASP A 15 -2.18 -15.70 -2.42
CA ASP A 15 -0.79 -16.13 -2.50
C ASP A 15 0.14 -14.93 -2.52
N LEU A 16 -0.23 -13.88 -3.24
CA LEU A 16 0.56 -12.66 -3.27
C LEU A 16 0.53 -11.95 -1.91
N ARG A 17 -0.63 -11.87 -1.24
CA ARG A 17 -0.70 -11.31 0.11
C ARG A 17 0.24 -12.05 1.06
N ASN A 18 0.22 -13.38 0.99
CA ASN A 18 1.09 -14.21 1.83
C ASN A 18 2.57 -13.95 1.54
N PHE A 19 2.93 -13.88 0.25
CA PHE A 19 4.30 -13.57 -0.17
C PHE A 19 4.75 -12.21 0.35
N VAL A 20 3.92 -11.20 0.21
CA VAL A 20 4.21 -9.85 0.70
C VAL A 20 4.37 -9.86 2.22
N ARG A 21 3.42 -10.47 2.92
CA ARG A 21 3.46 -10.57 4.38
C ARG A 21 4.75 -11.22 4.87
N LEU A 22 5.10 -12.36 4.29
CA LEU A 22 6.32 -13.07 4.67
C LEU A 22 7.58 -12.25 4.37
N SER A 23 7.56 -11.47 3.29
CA SER A 23 8.69 -10.64 2.90
C SER A 23 8.95 -9.50 3.87
N ILE A 24 7.89 -8.86 4.37
CA ILE A 24 8.03 -7.64 5.19
C ILE A 24 7.87 -7.88 6.69
N ASP A 25 7.46 -9.07 7.11
CA ASP A 25 7.30 -9.37 8.53
C ASP A 25 8.67 -9.55 9.19
N ASN A 26 9.00 -8.65 10.10
CA ASN A 26 10.25 -8.68 10.85
C ASN A 26 10.00 -8.76 12.36
N GLY A 27 8.78 -9.09 12.78
CA GLY A 27 8.39 -9.13 14.19
C GLY A 27 8.13 -7.78 14.83
N LYS A 28 8.34 -6.69 14.09
CA LYS A 28 8.14 -5.31 14.58
C LYS A 28 7.13 -4.54 13.73
N ARG A 29 6.31 -5.24 12.98
CA ARG A 29 5.28 -4.66 12.13
C ARG A 29 3.95 -5.35 12.41
N ASP A 30 2.91 -4.55 12.59
CA ASP A 30 1.54 -5.04 12.75
C ASP A 30 0.92 -5.09 11.35
N ILE A 31 0.74 -6.29 10.84
CA ILE A 31 0.30 -6.50 9.45
C ILE A 31 -1.13 -7.01 9.44
N VAL A 32 -1.98 -6.30 8.69
CA VAL A 32 -3.38 -6.66 8.48
C VAL A 32 -3.59 -6.85 6.99
N GLU A 33 -4.40 -7.84 6.62
CA GLU A 33 -4.70 -8.15 5.22
C GLU A 33 -6.17 -7.95 4.92
N ALA A 34 -6.45 -7.49 3.71
CA ALA A 34 -7.80 -7.38 3.17
C ALA A 34 -7.79 -7.85 1.72
N LYS A 35 -8.86 -8.50 1.27
CA LYS A 35 -8.93 -9.05 -0.08
C LYS A 35 -9.74 -8.21 -1.04
N THR A 36 -10.44 -7.20 -0.55
CA THR A 36 -11.20 -6.26 -1.39
C THR A 36 -10.94 -4.82 -0.94
N ALA A 37 -11.21 -3.87 -1.83
CA ALA A 37 -11.06 -2.46 -1.50
C ALA A 37 -12.00 -2.06 -0.34
N LEU A 38 -13.22 -2.61 -0.30
CA LEU A 38 -14.16 -2.31 0.77
C LEU A 38 -13.69 -2.85 2.12
N GLU A 39 -13.18 -4.09 2.16
CA GLU A 39 -12.57 -4.63 3.36
C GLU A 39 -11.37 -3.79 3.80
N GLY A 40 -10.58 -3.32 2.84
CA GLY A 40 -9.45 -2.43 3.10
C GLY A 40 -9.89 -1.13 3.76
N LEU A 41 -10.99 -0.54 3.28
CA LEU A 41 -11.53 0.67 3.88
C LEU A 41 -11.96 0.44 5.32
N HIS A 42 -12.69 -0.65 5.58
CA HIS A 42 -13.11 -1.01 6.93
C HIS A 42 -11.91 -1.22 7.86
N ALA A 43 -10.91 -1.96 7.40
CA ALA A 43 -9.71 -2.23 8.19
C ALA A 43 -8.95 -0.93 8.51
N ALA A 44 -8.81 -0.04 7.53
CA ALA A 44 -8.14 1.24 7.72
C ALA A 44 -8.87 2.13 8.73
N ASN A 45 -10.20 2.11 8.72
CA ASN A 45 -11.00 2.91 9.64
C ASN A 45 -11.00 2.35 11.06
N GLU A 46 -10.93 1.03 11.22
CA GLU A 46 -10.86 0.41 12.54
C GLU A 46 -9.50 0.66 13.21
N SER A 47 -8.43 0.56 12.45
CA SER A 47 -7.08 0.76 12.96
C SER A 47 -6.25 1.44 11.87
N PRO A 48 -6.16 2.78 11.90
CA PRO A 48 -5.48 3.52 10.83
C PRO A 48 -4.05 3.03 10.62
N PRO A 49 -3.72 2.59 9.40
CA PRO A 49 -2.37 2.12 9.10
C PRO A 49 -1.41 3.28 8.85
N ASP A 50 -0.13 3.00 8.98
CA ASP A 50 0.93 3.93 8.61
C ASP A 50 1.26 3.77 7.12
N ILE A 51 1.17 2.54 6.62
CA ILE A 51 1.50 2.20 5.23
C ILE A 51 0.39 1.31 4.68
N LEU A 52 -0.06 1.61 3.47
CA LEU A 52 -0.99 0.78 2.71
C LEU A 52 -0.27 0.23 1.48
N LEU A 53 -0.21 -1.09 1.36
CA LEU A 53 0.26 -1.78 0.16
C LEU A 53 -0.97 -2.21 -0.61
N LEU A 54 -1.19 -1.64 -1.78
CA LEU A 54 -2.46 -1.73 -2.49
C LEU A 54 -2.27 -2.20 -3.93
N ASP A 55 -2.94 -3.30 -4.26
CA ASP A 55 -3.08 -3.72 -5.65
C ASP A 55 -4.18 -2.89 -6.30
N ILE A 56 -3.86 -2.13 -7.34
CA ILE A 56 -4.84 -1.32 -8.05
C ILE A 56 -5.68 -2.13 -9.03
N GLY A 57 -5.28 -3.35 -9.34
CA GLY A 57 -6.02 -4.23 -10.24
C GLY A 57 -7.26 -4.88 -9.61
N LEU A 58 -7.71 -4.41 -8.46
CA LEU A 58 -8.88 -4.96 -7.78
C LEU A 58 -10.15 -4.75 -8.59
N PRO A 59 -11.00 -5.79 -8.71
CA PRO A 59 -12.23 -5.66 -9.50
C PRO A 59 -13.31 -4.88 -8.79
N GLY A 60 -14.31 -4.42 -9.55
CA GLY A 60 -15.51 -3.80 -9.03
C GLY A 60 -15.52 -2.27 -9.17
N HIS A 61 -16.66 -1.68 -8.81
CA HIS A 61 -16.82 -0.23 -8.87
C HIS A 61 -16.00 0.47 -7.78
N PHE A 62 -15.99 -0.09 -6.60
CA PHE A 62 -15.11 0.38 -5.53
C PHE A 62 -13.82 -0.44 -5.61
N ASN A 63 -12.82 0.11 -6.30
CA ASN A 63 -11.54 -0.54 -6.58
C ASN A 63 -10.38 0.11 -5.82
N GLY A 64 -9.16 -0.21 -6.21
CA GLY A 64 -7.97 0.32 -5.55
C GLY A 64 -7.88 1.84 -5.57
N PHE A 65 -8.15 2.47 -6.71
CA PHE A 65 -8.14 3.92 -6.80
C PHE A 65 -9.27 4.55 -5.99
N SER A 66 -10.44 3.92 -5.95
CA SER A 66 -11.55 4.36 -5.12
C SER A 66 -11.18 4.36 -3.64
N LEU A 67 -10.48 3.32 -3.20
CA LEU A 67 -9.97 3.23 -1.83
C LEU A 67 -8.98 4.36 -1.53
N CYS A 68 -8.02 4.60 -2.41
CA CYS A 68 -7.07 5.69 -2.27
C CYS A 68 -7.78 7.04 -2.14
N GLU A 69 -8.75 7.28 -2.99
CA GLU A 69 -9.50 8.53 -2.98
C GLU A 69 -10.25 8.71 -1.67
N ALA A 70 -10.95 7.66 -1.20
CA ALA A 70 -11.68 7.70 0.05
C ALA A 70 -10.76 8.02 1.24
N LEU A 71 -9.60 7.35 1.30
CA LEU A 71 -8.66 7.56 2.38
C LEU A 71 -7.99 8.93 2.32
N SER A 72 -7.74 9.44 1.11
CA SER A 72 -7.10 10.75 0.94
C SER A 72 -7.98 11.91 1.44
N LYS A 73 -9.30 11.72 1.47
CA LYS A 73 -10.24 12.73 1.91
C LYS A 73 -10.51 12.70 3.42
N ASP A 74 -10.02 11.69 4.11
CA ASP A 74 -10.27 11.51 5.54
C ASP A 74 -9.08 12.03 6.35
N PRO A 75 -9.27 13.07 7.19
CA PRO A 75 -8.17 13.62 8.00
C PRO A 75 -7.50 12.62 8.93
N ARG A 76 -8.20 11.53 9.30
CA ARG A 76 -7.61 10.47 10.14
C ARG A 76 -6.46 9.77 9.44
N HIS A 77 -6.42 9.81 8.10
CA HIS A 77 -5.41 9.16 7.28
C HIS A 77 -4.44 10.13 6.61
N LYS A 78 -4.29 11.32 7.16
CA LYS A 78 -3.44 12.36 6.57
C LYS A 78 -1.97 11.97 6.50
N ASN A 79 -1.52 11.08 7.39
CA ASN A 79 -0.12 10.63 7.42
C ASN A 79 0.07 9.26 6.77
N LEU A 80 -0.99 8.70 6.21
CA LEU A 80 -0.93 7.40 5.53
C LEU A 80 -0.06 7.51 4.28
N ARG A 81 0.84 6.54 4.12
CA ARG A 81 1.65 6.40 2.91
C ARG A 81 1.14 5.23 2.11
N VAL A 82 0.71 5.51 0.88
CA VAL A 82 0.15 4.50 -0.01
C VAL A 82 1.22 4.07 -1.01
N VAL A 83 1.45 2.76 -1.07
CA VAL A 83 2.31 2.11 -2.06
C VAL A 83 1.41 1.30 -2.96
N VAL A 84 1.41 1.61 -4.25
CA VAL A 84 0.65 0.85 -5.24
C VAL A 84 1.52 -0.28 -5.78
N ILE A 85 0.95 -1.48 -5.84
CA ILE A 85 1.58 -2.64 -6.46
C ILE A 85 0.73 -3.01 -7.66
N SER A 86 1.33 -3.10 -8.85
CA SER A 86 0.58 -3.31 -10.08
C SER A 86 1.34 -4.18 -11.08
N GLY A 87 0.60 -4.98 -11.83
CA GLY A 87 1.15 -5.71 -12.98
C GLY A 87 1.36 -4.82 -14.20
N HIS A 88 0.88 -3.58 -14.15
CA HIS A 88 0.90 -2.66 -15.28
C HIS A 88 1.62 -1.37 -14.93
N GLY A 89 2.71 -1.09 -15.64
CA GLY A 89 3.44 0.17 -15.51
C GLY A 89 2.91 1.24 -16.47
N GLU A 90 1.59 1.32 -16.67
CA GLU A 90 1.01 2.25 -17.62
C GLU A 90 1.03 3.69 -17.11
N ALA A 91 1.34 4.62 -18.01
CA ALA A 91 1.47 6.04 -17.64
C ALA A 91 0.20 6.61 -17.03
N GLU A 92 -0.97 6.20 -17.52
CA GLU A 92 -2.26 6.69 -17.00
C GLU A 92 -2.46 6.30 -15.53
N ASP A 93 -2.13 5.05 -15.18
CA ASP A 93 -2.25 4.56 -13.81
C ASP A 93 -1.26 5.25 -12.89
N MET A 94 -0.04 5.47 -13.36
CA MET A 94 0.97 6.21 -12.60
C MET A 94 0.55 7.65 -12.36
N ASP A 95 -0.02 8.31 -13.37
CA ASP A 95 -0.50 9.68 -13.25
C ASP A 95 -1.64 9.78 -12.24
N GLN A 96 -2.58 8.84 -12.29
CA GLN A 96 -3.69 8.80 -11.34
C GLN A 96 -3.20 8.56 -9.92
N ALA A 97 -2.28 7.62 -9.74
CA ALA A 97 -1.67 7.33 -8.44
C ALA A 97 -0.98 8.57 -7.88
N LYS A 98 -0.24 9.27 -8.71
CA LYS A 98 0.45 10.51 -8.32
C LYS A 98 -0.53 11.58 -7.86
N ARG A 99 -1.63 11.75 -8.58
CA ARG A 99 -2.67 12.73 -8.23
C ARG A 99 -3.34 12.39 -6.89
N LEU A 100 -3.40 11.12 -6.52
CA LEU A 100 -3.97 10.66 -5.27
C LEU A 100 -2.97 10.64 -4.09
N GLY A 101 -1.75 11.10 -4.32
CA GLY A 101 -0.75 11.21 -3.27
C GLY A 101 -0.02 9.92 -2.94
N VAL A 102 -0.04 8.95 -3.85
CA VAL A 102 0.70 7.69 -3.70
C VAL A 102 2.21 7.99 -3.64
N VAL A 103 2.91 7.40 -2.67
CA VAL A 103 4.34 7.67 -2.47
C VAL A 103 5.25 6.75 -3.28
N ALA A 104 4.76 5.59 -3.70
CA ALA A 104 5.54 4.67 -4.52
C ALA A 104 4.64 3.81 -5.40
N TYR A 105 5.15 3.44 -6.56
CA TYR A 105 4.46 2.58 -7.52
C TYR A 105 5.41 1.43 -7.84
N VAL A 106 5.06 0.22 -7.39
CA VAL A 106 5.89 -0.98 -7.57
C VAL A 106 5.29 -1.84 -8.67
N VAL A 107 6.08 -2.14 -9.69
CA VAL A 107 5.63 -2.93 -10.84
C VAL A 107 5.99 -4.40 -10.64
N LYS A 108 5.00 -5.29 -10.84
CA LYS A 108 5.20 -6.74 -10.78
C LYS A 108 5.93 -7.23 -12.05
N PRO A 109 6.81 -8.21 -11.95
CA PRO A 109 7.28 -8.86 -10.73
C PRO A 109 8.31 -8.01 -9.99
N PHE A 110 8.30 -8.10 -8.67
CA PHE A 110 9.27 -7.41 -7.83
C PHE A 110 9.96 -8.43 -6.90
N SER A 111 11.15 -8.08 -6.41
CA SER A 111 11.85 -8.94 -5.46
C SER A 111 11.45 -8.60 -4.02
N PRO A 112 11.54 -9.57 -3.09
CA PRO A 112 11.29 -9.29 -1.67
C PRO A 112 12.18 -8.16 -1.14
N THR A 113 13.45 -8.14 -1.56
CA THR A 113 14.41 -7.11 -1.14
C THR A 113 13.95 -5.72 -1.54
N THR A 114 13.44 -5.56 -2.76
CA THR A 114 12.92 -4.28 -3.25
C THR A 114 11.81 -3.77 -2.33
N LEU A 115 10.87 -4.64 -1.97
CA LEU A 115 9.75 -4.26 -1.13
C LEU A 115 10.21 -3.93 0.30
N VAL A 116 11.09 -4.75 0.87
CA VAL A 116 11.62 -4.53 2.21
C VAL A 116 12.36 -3.20 2.29
N ASP A 117 13.23 -2.91 1.32
CA ASP A 117 13.98 -1.66 1.29
C ASP A 117 13.05 -0.45 1.19
N LEU A 118 11.99 -0.56 0.40
CA LEU A 118 11.00 0.50 0.28
C LEU A 118 10.30 0.75 1.62
N ILE A 119 9.84 -0.32 2.28
CA ILE A 119 9.15 -0.19 3.56
C ILE A 119 10.09 0.38 4.62
N ASP A 120 11.33 -0.11 4.69
CA ASP A 120 12.34 0.41 5.61
C ASP A 120 12.55 1.91 5.40
N GLY A 121 12.62 2.34 4.15
CA GLY A 121 12.79 3.75 3.80
C GLY A 121 11.60 4.61 4.23
N LEU A 122 10.38 4.10 4.06
CA LEU A 122 9.17 4.80 4.47
C LEU A 122 9.08 4.92 5.99
N GLU A 123 9.48 3.88 6.71
CA GLU A 123 9.51 3.90 8.18
C GLU A 123 10.52 4.89 8.72
N ALA A 124 11.58 5.14 7.97
CA ALA A 124 12.60 6.13 8.31
C ALA A 124 12.22 7.55 7.87
N HIS A 125 10.95 7.81 7.59
CA HIS A 125 10.43 9.10 7.12
C HIS A 125 11.07 9.54 5.83
N PHE A 126 11.16 8.62 4.89
CA PHE A 126 11.67 8.88 3.56
C PHE A 126 10.82 9.95 2.85
N ASN A 127 11.44 10.69 1.98
CA ASN A 127 10.87 11.87 1.33
C ASN A 127 9.64 11.56 0.47
N GLU A 128 8.68 12.51 0.39
CA GLU A 128 7.35 12.31 -0.20
C GLU A 128 7.31 12.35 -1.73
N MET A 129 8.40 12.14 -2.41
CA MET A 129 8.41 12.06 -3.87
C MET A 129 7.92 10.70 -4.33
N LEU A 130 7.10 10.70 -5.40
CA LEU A 130 6.68 9.45 -6.02
C LEU A 130 7.90 8.67 -6.53
N MET A 131 8.07 7.48 -6.01
CA MET A 131 9.12 6.56 -6.46
C MET A 131 8.53 5.48 -7.34
N ILE A 132 9.13 5.26 -8.50
CA ILE A 132 8.76 4.16 -9.39
C ILE A 132 9.81 3.08 -9.23
N VAL A 133 9.37 1.92 -8.78
CA VAL A 133 10.27 0.80 -8.50
C VAL A 133 9.98 -0.31 -9.48
N PRO A 134 10.92 -0.63 -10.39
CA PRO A 134 10.75 -1.68 -11.40
C PRO A 134 10.84 -3.09 -10.79
#